data_516cf51895f9685c6c934f5849cc4d74
#
_entry.id   516cf51895f9685c6c934f5849cc4d74
#
_cell.length_a   1.000
_cell.length_b   1.000
_cell.length_c   1.000
_cell.angle_alpha   90.00
_cell.angle_beta   90.00
_cell.angle_gamma   90.00
#
_symmetry.space_group_name_H-M   'P 1'
#
loop_
_entity.id
_entity.type
_entity.pdbx_description
1 polymer ?
#
loop_
_entity_poly.entity_id
_entity_poly.type
_entity_poly.pdbx_seq_one_letter_code
_entity_poly.pdbx_strand_id
1 'polypeptide(L)'
;YYPLHLWRGKYGINLSAAEKFGSDIAKRLIPEKGSVQRKEPKRRKGASEEQYYSGNDNVIVLDDRLRHYYGLAPFEQKWDKLAFYKVNDTVKERTEIWFEGDVIKKLIVESSTDRGIYYLESDMNAATNGRRTVLPKTSRGREQPLTPSLLQTPTYMLGHLVIGIGQNSHGVSSYNSSNDQQLPIPFESLPRKEDFFSFSQRYIAICDSSDDYDALLKNFRSKKRVTVKFTAGDIFRVQLTPSLYTYGLIICKVRRLEKWEELPQSHPLRSLMTQPIIF
;
A
#
# COMPACT_ATOMS: atom_id res chain seq x y z
N TYR A 1 -13.49 -4.56 -0.25
CA TYR A 1 -12.21 -3.83 -0.33
C TYR A 1 -11.44 -4.31 -1.55
N TYR A 2 -11.32 -3.46 -2.57
CA TYR A 2 -10.56 -3.78 -3.78
C TYR A 2 -9.17 -3.15 -3.70
N PRO A 3 -8.11 -3.90 -4.06
CA PRO A 3 -6.78 -3.30 -4.17
C PRO A 3 -6.80 -2.16 -5.21
N LEU A 4 -6.16 -1.05 -4.90
CA LEU A 4 -6.09 0.17 -5.74
C LEU A 4 -5.66 -0.09 -7.19
N HIS A 5 -4.95 -1.18 -7.48
CA HIS A 5 -4.53 -1.54 -8.84
C HIS A 5 -5.68 -1.98 -9.76
N LEU A 6 -6.81 -2.45 -9.21
CA LEU A 6 -8.00 -2.79 -10.00
C LEU A 6 -8.82 -1.55 -10.42
N TRP A 7 -8.60 -0.40 -9.77
CA TRP A 7 -9.26 0.85 -10.13
C TRP A 7 -8.72 1.50 -11.41
N ARG A 8 -7.44 1.26 -11.75
CA ARG A 8 -6.82 1.85 -12.95
C ARG A 8 -7.43 1.38 -14.29
N GLY A 9 -8.04 0.20 -14.32
CA GLY A 9 -8.66 -0.35 -15.54
C GLY A 9 -10.14 0.00 -15.75
N LYS A 10 -10.85 0.45 -14.71
CA LYS A 10 -12.32 0.51 -14.70
C LYS A 10 -12.92 1.86 -15.12
N TYR A 11 -12.16 2.95 -15.00
CA TYR A 11 -12.64 4.28 -15.38
C TYR A 11 -11.92 4.77 -16.63
N GLY A 12 -11.91 4.01 -17.73
CA GLY A 12 -11.63 4.41 -19.10
C GLY A 12 -10.96 5.78 -19.33
N ILE A 13 -10.11 6.24 -18.42
CA ILE A 13 -9.27 7.40 -18.66
C ILE A 13 -8.24 6.95 -19.67
N ASN A 14 -8.53 7.27 -20.90
CA ASN A 14 -7.63 7.07 -22.02
C ASN A 14 -6.40 7.94 -21.76
N LEU A 15 -5.35 7.33 -21.14
CA LEU A 15 -4.09 8.00 -20.85
C LEU A 15 -3.49 8.67 -22.11
N SER A 16 -3.75 8.11 -23.30
CA SER A 16 -3.33 8.70 -24.57
C SER A 16 -4.04 10.02 -24.87
N ALA A 17 -5.29 10.19 -24.43
CA ALA A 17 -6.02 11.45 -24.58
C ALA A 17 -5.53 12.50 -23.58
N ALA A 18 -5.21 12.11 -22.35
CA ALA A 18 -4.65 13.00 -21.33
C ALA A 18 -3.22 13.44 -21.69
N GLU A 19 -2.40 12.54 -22.22
CA GLU A 19 -1.05 12.86 -22.73
C GLU A 19 -1.11 13.78 -23.95
N LYS A 20 -2.06 13.58 -24.85
CA LYS A 20 -2.26 14.44 -26.02
C LYS A 20 -2.74 15.84 -25.64
N PHE A 21 -3.66 15.93 -24.67
CA PHE A 21 -4.15 17.20 -24.14
C PHE A 21 -3.04 17.97 -23.39
N GLY A 22 -2.23 17.26 -22.60
CA GLY A 22 -1.06 17.83 -21.92
C GLY A 22 0.02 18.32 -22.88
N SER A 23 0.25 17.61 -24.00
CA SER A 23 1.23 17.99 -25.02
C SER A 23 0.80 19.22 -25.81
N ASP A 24 -0.49 19.39 -26.06
CA ASP A 24 -1.02 20.54 -26.82
C ASP A 24 -1.03 21.82 -25.97
N ILE A 25 -1.24 21.71 -24.65
CA ILE A 25 -1.08 22.82 -23.72
C ILE A 25 0.40 23.19 -23.57
N ALA A 26 1.29 22.22 -23.48
CA ALA A 26 2.73 22.46 -23.37
C ALA A 26 3.29 23.17 -24.63
N LYS A 27 2.82 22.81 -25.83
CA LYS A 27 3.23 23.47 -27.06
C LYS A 27 2.77 24.92 -27.18
N ARG A 28 1.65 25.27 -26.55
CA ARG A 28 1.12 26.66 -26.52
C ARG A 28 1.78 27.56 -25.49
N LEU A 29 2.50 26.98 -24.50
CA LEU A 29 3.13 27.70 -23.41
C LEU A 29 4.66 27.82 -23.55
N ILE A 30 5.28 27.32 -24.63
CA ILE A 30 6.71 27.48 -24.89
C ILE A 30 6.90 28.72 -25.78
N PRO A 31 7.32 29.86 -25.26
CA PRO A 31 7.80 30.96 -26.11
C PRO A 31 9.12 30.53 -26.76
N GLU A 32 9.28 30.91 -28.00
CA GLU A 32 10.47 30.63 -28.81
C GLU A 32 11.79 31.00 -28.11
N LYS A 33 12.82 30.22 -28.37
CA LYS A 33 14.15 30.20 -27.81
C LYS A 33 14.77 31.58 -27.59
N GLY A 34 14.61 32.10 -26.40
CA GLY A 34 15.59 32.97 -25.77
C GLY A 34 16.37 32.16 -24.73
N SER A 35 17.67 32.29 -24.70
CA SER A 35 18.56 31.59 -23.77
C SER A 35 18.24 31.95 -22.33
N VAL A 36 17.28 31.21 -21.73
CA VAL A 36 16.98 31.30 -20.31
C VAL A 36 18.05 30.50 -19.58
N GLN A 37 18.98 31.20 -18.94
CA GLN A 37 19.84 30.61 -17.90
C GLN A 37 18.92 29.88 -16.92
N ARG A 38 18.94 28.55 -16.95
CA ARG A 38 18.28 27.73 -15.93
C ARG A 38 18.94 28.04 -14.59
N LYS A 39 18.30 28.91 -13.80
CA LYS A 39 18.63 29.02 -12.37
C LYS A 39 18.43 27.62 -11.80
N GLU A 40 19.51 27.01 -11.29
CA GLU A 40 19.40 25.75 -10.56
C GLU A 40 18.28 25.89 -9.52
N PRO A 41 17.37 24.92 -9.44
CA PRO A 41 16.31 24.97 -8.43
C PRO A 41 17.03 24.98 -7.07
N LYS A 42 16.86 26.06 -6.31
CA LYS A 42 17.34 26.13 -4.93
C LYS A 42 16.80 24.89 -4.22
N ARG A 43 17.69 23.95 -3.86
CA ARG A 43 17.34 22.81 -3.01
C ARG A 43 16.72 23.39 -1.74
N ARG A 44 15.40 23.28 -1.61
CA ARG A 44 14.72 23.60 -0.36
C ARG A 44 15.33 22.67 0.68
N LYS A 45 15.97 23.20 1.70
CA LYS A 45 16.43 22.41 2.85
C LYS A 45 15.17 21.74 3.42
N GLY A 46 15.15 20.42 3.51
CA GLY A 46 14.10 19.70 4.21
C GLY A 46 14.04 20.13 5.68
N ALA A 47 12.94 19.88 6.34
CA ALA A 47 12.83 20.08 7.77
C ALA A 47 13.79 19.13 8.51
N SER A 48 14.25 19.52 9.72
CA SER A 48 15.02 18.63 10.57
C SER A 48 14.11 17.60 11.28
N GLU A 49 14.72 16.53 11.78
CA GLU A 49 14.03 15.54 12.61
C GLU A 49 13.40 16.18 13.85
N GLU A 50 14.13 17.07 14.51
CA GLU A 50 13.65 17.83 15.66
C GLU A 50 12.43 18.68 15.32
N GLN A 51 12.41 19.35 14.17
CA GLN A 51 11.27 20.13 13.71
C GLN A 51 10.04 19.26 13.42
N TYR A 52 10.25 18.05 12.93
CA TYR A 52 9.15 17.11 12.68
C TYR A 52 8.49 16.65 13.98
N TYR A 53 9.30 16.26 14.97
CA TYR A 53 8.81 15.76 16.25
C TYR A 53 8.38 16.86 17.22
N SER A 54 8.85 18.10 17.05
CA SER A 54 8.48 19.22 17.91
C SER A 54 6.97 19.51 17.85
N GLY A 55 6.28 19.41 19.00
CA GLY A 55 4.84 19.65 19.12
C GLY A 55 3.98 18.72 18.25
N ASN A 56 4.49 17.54 17.90
CA ASN A 56 3.77 16.58 17.09
C ASN A 56 3.38 15.35 17.92
N ASP A 57 2.25 15.45 18.62
CA ASP A 57 1.68 14.33 19.37
C ASP A 57 1.03 13.28 18.44
N ASN A 58 0.95 13.57 17.14
CA ASN A 58 0.28 12.75 16.13
C ASN A 58 1.22 11.79 15.36
N VAL A 59 2.42 11.54 15.86
CA VAL A 59 3.34 10.55 15.25
C VAL A 59 2.94 9.13 15.66
N ILE A 60 2.85 8.22 14.70
CA ILE A 60 2.66 6.80 14.97
C ILE A 60 4.03 6.15 15.16
N VAL A 61 4.25 5.59 16.34
CA VAL A 61 5.43 4.77 16.65
C VAL A 61 4.97 3.36 16.95
N LEU A 62 5.38 2.42 16.13
CA LEU A 62 5.11 1.00 16.37
C LEU A 62 6.30 0.37 17.09
N ASP A 63 6.02 -0.42 18.10
CA ASP A 63 7.00 -1.32 18.70
C ASP A 63 7.11 -2.65 17.90
N ASP A 64 8.10 -3.46 18.20
CA ASP A 64 8.30 -4.73 17.48
C ASP A 64 7.19 -5.75 17.76
N ARG A 65 6.51 -5.63 18.90
CA ARG A 65 5.34 -6.46 19.22
C ARG A 65 4.19 -6.15 18.27
N LEU A 66 3.84 -4.87 18.08
CA LEU A 66 2.81 -4.46 17.13
C LEU A 66 3.19 -4.85 15.69
N ARG A 67 4.47 -4.67 15.31
CA ARG A 67 4.95 -5.12 14.00
C ARG A 67 4.73 -6.60 13.79
N HIS A 68 5.04 -7.43 14.80
CA HIS A 68 4.83 -8.87 14.73
C HIS A 68 3.38 -9.22 14.42
N TYR A 69 2.42 -8.64 15.17
CA TYR A 69 1.00 -8.90 14.98
C TYR A 69 0.43 -8.33 13.69
N TYR A 70 1.05 -7.35 13.10
CA TYR A 70 0.69 -6.82 11.79
C TYR A 70 1.49 -7.46 10.63
N GLY A 71 2.23 -8.53 10.89
CA GLY A 71 2.94 -9.31 9.88
C GLY A 71 4.24 -8.70 9.39
N LEU A 72 4.71 -7.60 9.99
CA LEU A 72 5.97 -6.93 9.66
C LEU A 72 7.18 -7.56 10.38
N ALA A 73 8.34 -7.44 9.78
CA ALA A 73 9.60 -7.78 10.41
C ALA A 73 10.02 -6.73 11.45
N PRO A 74 10.69 -7.12 12.55
CA PRO A 74 11.30 -6.19 13.48
C PRO A 74 12.46 -5.44 12.82
N PHE A 75 12.92 -4.36 13.45
CA PHE A 75 14.15 -3.70 13.05
C PHE A 75 15.39 -4.48 13.47
N GLU A 76 16.41 -4.47 12.63
CA GLU A 76 17.70 -5.04 12.95
C GLU A 76 18.72 -3.93 13.27
N GLN A 77 19.54 -4.11 14.30
CA GLN A 77 20.52 -3.11 14.75
C GLN A 77 21.56 -2.73 13.69
N LYS A 78 21.80 -3.62 12.72
CA LYS A 78 22.76 -3.39 11.61
C LYS A 78 22.20 -2.52 10.48
N TRP A 79 20.93 -2.11 10.54
CA TRP A 79 20.33 -1.27 9.50
C TRP A 79 20.59 0.20 9.75
N ASP A 80 20.95 0.93 8.70
CA ASP A 80 21.08 2.39 8.73
C ASP A 80 19.83 3.05 8.15
N LYS A 81 19.53 4.22 8.69
CA LYS A 81 18.36 5.01 8.35
C LYS A 81 18.74 6.20 7.48
N LEU A 82 18.02 6.39 6.37
CA LEU A 82 17.95 7.64 5.62
C LEU A 82 16.53 8.21 5.79
N ALA A 83 16.44 9.42 6.35
CA ALA A 83 15.15 10.03 6.63
C ALA A 83 15.00 11.38 5.92
N PHE A 84 13.77 11.67 5.51
CA PHE A 84 13.34 12.92 4.90
C PHE A 84 12.14 13.45 5.65
N TYR A 85 12.17 14.71 6.00
CA TYR A 85 11.10 15.39 6.72
C TYR A 85 10.62 16.60 5.94
N LYS A 86 9.32 16.81 5.91
CA LYS A 86 8.69 18.00 5.37
C LYS A 86 7.69 18.50 6.40
N VAL A 87 7.84 19.75 6.79
CA VAL A 87 6.97 20.43 7.75
C VAL A 87 6.51 21.73 7.15
N ASN A 88 5.21 21.93 7.11
CA ASN A 88 4.56 23.20 6.81
C ASN A 88 3.33 23.36 7.71
N ASP A 89 2.61 24.46 7.57
CA ASP A 89 1.49 24.81 8.46
C ASP A 89 0.32 23.83 8.45
N THR A 90 0.18 23.05 7.37
CA THR A 90 -0.98 22.16 7.15
C THR A 90 -0.60 20.68 7.07
N VAL A 91 0.65 20.36 6.78
CA VAL A 91 1.10 18.99 6.52
C VAL A 91 2.47 18.75 7.13
N LYS A 92 2.58 17.67 7.87
CA LYS A 92 3.85 17.10 8.29
C LYS A 92 4.03 15.74 7.61
N GLU A 93 5.14 15.56 6.89
CA GLU A 93 5.45 14.30 6.20
C GLU A 93 6.80 13.78 6.67
N ARG A 94 6.88 12.47 6.87
CA ARG A 94 8.10 11.73 7.18
C ARG A 94 8.23 10.58 6.21
N THR A 95 9.43 10.42 5.65
CA THR A 95 9.81 9.22 4.90
C THR A 95 11.12 8.69 5.45
N GLU A 96 11.14 7.45 5.88
CA GLU A 96 12.33 6.75 6.35
C GLU A 96 12.59 5.52 5.48
N ILE A 97 13.82 5.39 5.02
CA ILE A 97 14.30 4.25 4.24
C ILE A 97 15.40 3.58 5.04
N TRP A 98 15.23 2.31 5.34
CA TRP A 98 16.18 1.54 6.13
C TRP A 98 16.94 0.58 5.25
N PHE A 99 18.27 0.57 5.38
CA PHE A 99 19.20 -0.17 4.54
C PHE A 99 20.02 -1.18 5.33
N GLU A 100 20.27 -2.32 4.68
CA GLU A 100 21.37 -3.21 5.01
C GLU A 100 22.36 -3.17 3.84
N GLY A 101 23.49 -2.48 4.02
CA GLY A 101 24.41 -2.18 2.89
C GLY A 101 23.69 -1.38 1.80
N ASP A 102 23.61 -1.93 0.59
CA ASP A 102 22.93 -1.34 -0.56
C ASP A 102 21.50 -1.88 -0.77
N VAL A 103 20.98 -2.67 0.17
CA VAL A 103 19.64 -3.27 0.06
C VAL A 103 18.67 -2.53 0.97
N ILE A 104 17.56 -2.06 0.41
CA ILE A 104 16.45 -1.49 1.18
C ILE A 104 15.70 -2.63 1.85
N LYS A 105 15.57 -2.55 3.17
CA LYS A 105 14.88 -3.54 4.00
C LYS A 105 13.51 -3.08 4.47
N LYS A 106 13.37 -1.75 4.69
CA LYS A 106 12.11 -1.20 5.17
C LYS A 106 11.89 0.22 4.67
N LEU A 107 10.63 0.55 4.40
CA LEU A 107 10.17 1.90 4.09
C LEU A 107 9.10 2.28 5.11
N ILE A 108 9.19 3.48 5.66
CA ILE A 108 8.13 4.12 6.44
C ILE A 108 7.75 5.42 5.76
N VAL A 109 6.46 5.63 5.57
CA VAL A 109 5.89 6.89 5.08
C VAL A 109 4.78 7.30 6.02
N GLU A 110 4.84 8.50 6.55
CA GLU A 110 3.81 9.05 7.41
C GLU A 110 3.46 10.45 6.93
N SER A 111 2.17 10.74 6.89
CA SER A 111 1.65 12.07 6.60
C SER A 111 0.57 12.41 7.62
N SER A 112 0.74 13.53 8.31
CA SER A 112 -0.20 14.07 9.29
C SER A 112 -0.72 15.41 8.79
N THR A 113 -2.05 15.57 8.82
CA THR A 113 -2.78 16.77 8.42
C THR A 113 -3.82 17.12 9.50
N ASP A 114 -4.51 18.23 9.33
CA ASP A 114 -5.69 18.60 10.13
C ASP A 114 -6.85 17.60 10.04
N ARG A 115 -6.89 16.77 8.96
CA ARG A 115 -7.94 15.79 8.70
C ARG A 115 -7.61 14.39 9.24
N GLY A 116 -6.36 14.13 9.56
CA GLY A 116 -5.94 12.82 10.08
C GLY A 116 -4.51 12.43 9.75
N ILE A 117 -4.20 11.18 10.05
CA ILE A 117 -2.87 10.59 9.89
C ILE A 117 -2.98 9.44 8.89
N TYR A 118 -2.06 9.41 7.96
CA TYR A 118 -1.76 8.25 7.12
C TYR A 118 -0.38 7.72 7.47
N TYR A 119 -0.31 6.43 7.77
CA TYR A 119 0.94 5.73 8.05
C TYR A 119 1.05 4.50 7.17
N LEU A 120 2.20 4.32 6.54
CA LEU A 120 2.59 3.14 5.78
C LEU A 120 3.93 2.64 6.28
N GLU A 121 4.03 1.38 6.68
CA GLU A 121 5.30 0.69 6.91
C GLU A 121 5.36 -0.55 6.02
N SER A 122 6.45 -0.72 5.27
CA SER A 122 6.60 -1.82 4.32
C SER A 122 7.93 -2.52 4.50
N ASP A 123 7.89 -3.85 4.60
CA ASP A 123 9.07 -4.68 4.46
C ASP A 123 9.46 -4.76 2.97
N MET A 124 10.74 -4.73 2.71
CA MET A 124 11.29 -4.66 1.37
C MET A 124 12.50 -5.57 1.22
N ASN A 125 12.87 -5.85 -0.01
CA ASN A 125 14.16 -6.45 -0.36
C ASN A 125 14.59 -5.92 -1.73
N ALA A 126 14.78 -4.60 -1.81
CA ALA A 126 15.09 -3.91 -3.05
C ALA A 126 16.58 -3.52 -3.09
N ALA A 127 17.33 -4.15 -3.98
CA ALA A 127 18.72 -3.80 -4.19
C ALA A 127 18.83 -2.41 -4.83
N THR A 128 19.87 -1.67 -4.46
CA THR A 128 20.18 -0.37 -5.05
C THR A 128 21.58 -0.35 -5.66
N ASN A 129 21.86 0.65 -6.47
CA ASN A 129 23.19 0.97 -6.94
C ASN A 129 23.67 2.22 -6.20
N GLY A 130 24.53 2.02 -5.19
CA GLY A 130 25.11 3.11 -4.37
C GLY A 130 24.04 3.98 -3.72
N ARG A 131 22.87 3.41 -3.36
CA ARG A 131 21.73 4.12 -2.73
C ARG A 131 21.18 5.30 -3.54
N ARG A 132 21.42 5.29 -4.87
CA ARG A 132 20.94 6.35 -5.78
C ARG A 132 19.81 5.88 -6.67
N THR A 133 19.91 4.65 -7.15
CA THR A 133 18.92 4.05 -8.05
C THR A 133 18.51 2.68 -7.55
N VAL A 134 17.25 2.30 -7.78
CA VAL A 134 16.70 1.00 -7.41
C VAL A 134 16.93 0.02 -8.56
N LEU A 135 17.28 -1.21 -8.23
CA LEU A 135 17.47 -2.28 -9.21
C LEU A 135 16.24 -3.21 -9.26
N PRO A 136 16.02 -3.89 -10.38
CA PRO A 136 16.70 -3.77 -11.66
C PRO A 136 16.37 -2.48 -12.41
N LYS A 137 17.15 -2.13 -13.42
CA LYS A 137 16.75 -1.08 -14.38
C LYS A 137 15.42 -1.46 -15.03
N THR A 138 14.71 -0.48 -15.58
CA THR A 138 13.48 -0.74 -16.34
C THR A 138 13.75 -1.69 -17.51
N SER A 139 12.72 -2.32 -18.07
CA SER A 139 12.82 -3.17 -19.27
C SER A 139 13.48 -2.46 -20.48
N ARG A 140 13.46 -1.12 -20.50
CA ARG A 140 14.12 -0.28 -21.52
C ARG A 140 15.54 0.15 -21.12
N GLY A 141 16.12 -0.44 -20.06
CA GLY A 141 17.48 -0.13 -19.56
C GLY A 141 17.62 1.18 -18.81
N ARG A 142 16.52 1.89 -18.49
CA ARG A 142 16.57 3.16 -17.77
C ARG A 142 16.79 2.93 -16.29
N GLU A 143 17.60 3.79 -15.67
CA GLU A 143 17.75 3.80 -14.22
C GLU A 143 16.48 4.27 -13.53
N GLN A 144 16.22 3.69 -12.36
CA GLN A 144 15.07 4.02 -11.53
C GLN A 144 15.55 4.80 -10.31
N PRO A 145 15.42 6.15 -10.29
CA PRO A 145 15.90 6.94 -9.17
C PRO A 145 15.21 6.55 -7.88
N LEU A 146 15.98 6.48 -6.80
CA LEU A 146 15.44 6.17 -5.47
C LEU A 146 14.52 7.30 -4.99
N THR A 147 13.22 7.07 -5.08
CA THR A 147 12.18 8.01 -4.63
C THR A 147 11.14 7.29 -3.78
N PRO A 148 10.53 7.96 -2.80
CA PRO A 148 9.44 7.37 -2.02
C PRO A 148 8.30 6.83 -2.88
N SER A 149 7.91 7.56 -3.92
CA SER A 149 6.83 7.16 -4.83
C SER A 149 7.14 5.87 -5.59
N LEU A 150 8.40 5.65 -5.97
CA LEU A 150 8.82 4.40 -6.61
C LEU A 150 8.74 3.23 -5.63
N LEU A 151 9.22 3.45 -4.41
CA LEU A 151 9.26 2.42 -3.38
C LEU A 151 7.86 2.01 -2.89
N GLN A 152 6.87 2.88 -3.00
CA GLN A 152 5.48 2.57 -2.66
C GLN A 152 4.77 1.71 -3.71
N THR A 153 5.45 1.30 -4.78
CA THR A 153 4.84 0.37 -5.75
C THR A 153 4.85 -1.06 -5.22
N PRO A 154 3.77 -1.84 -5.45
CA PRO A 154 3.67 -3.23 -4.96
C PRO A 154 4.83 -4.13 -5.35
N THR A 155 5.52 -3.82 -6.45
CA THR A 155 6.67 -4.61 -6.94
C THR A 155 7.82 -4.66 -5.94
N TYR A 156 8.00 -3.62 -5.14
CA TYR A 156 9.10 -3.53 -4.16
C TYR A 156 8.66 -3.90 -2.74
N MET A 157 7.35 -3.93 -2.46
CA MET A 157 6.81 -4.26 -1.14
C MET A 157 6.65 -5.77 -1.00
N LEU A 158 7.23 -6.36 0.03
CA LEU A 158 7.00 -7.76 0.41
C LEU A 158 5.74 -7.88 1.26
N GLY A 159 5.68 -7.11 2.35
CA GLY A 159 4.52 -6.97 3.20
C GLY A 159 4.41 -5.52 3.65
N HIS A 160 3.20 -5.01 3.77
CA HIS A 160 2.99 -3.63 4.22
C HIS A 160 1.77 -3.49 5.11
N LEU A 161 1.91 -2.60 6.08
CA LEU A 161 0.88 -2.15 6.99
C LEU A 161 0.46 -0.74 6.59
N VAL A 162 -0.84 -0.51 6.48
CA VAL A 162 -1.42 0.82 6.30
C VAL A 162 -2.33 1.13 7.48
N ILE A 163 -2.16 2.31 8.07
CA ILE A 163 -3.01 2.83 9.14
C ILE A 163 -3.56 4.17 8.68
N GLY A 164 -4.86 4.31 8.69
CA GLY A 164 -5.56 5.56 8.42
C GLY A 164 -6.37 6.00 9.63
N ILE A 165 -6.09 7.18 10.15
CA ILE A 165 -6.74 7.77 11.33
C ILE A 165 -7.35 9.10 10.92
N GLY A 166 -8.54 9.44 11.42
CA GLY A 166 -9.18 10.72 11.19
C GLY A 166 -10.54 10.62 10.52
N GLN A 167 -11.03 11.74 9.97
CA GLN A 167 -12.41 11.87 9.46
C GLN A 167 -12.76 10.87 8.34
N ASN A 168 -11.79 10.50 7.51
CA ASN A 168 -11.95 9.50 6.44
C ASN A 168 -11.09 8.25 6.72
N SER A 169 -11.10 7.79 7.97
CA SER A 169 -10.30 6.66 8.40
C SER A 169 -10.59 5.41 7.55
N HIS A 170 -9.52 4.82 7.02
CA HIS A 170 -9.57 3.51 6.37
C HIS A 170 -9.22 2.39 7.36
N GLY A 171 -9.04 2.72 8.66
CA GLY A 171 -8.66 1.76 9.68
C GLY A 171 -7.25 1.20 9.48
N VAL A 172 -7.09 -0.06 9.84
CA VAL A 172 -5.82 -0.78 9.74
C VAL A 172 -5.93 -1.88 8.69
N SER A 173 -4.93 -2.01 7.85
CA SER A 173 -4.84 -3.13 6.91
C SER A 173 -3.39 -3.57 6.74
N SER A 174 -3.17 -4.88 6.62
CA SER A 174 -1.87 -5.45 6.33
C SER A 174 -1.98 -6.41 5.15
N TYR A 175 -1.10 -6.24 4.18
CA TYR A 175 -1.13 -6.95 2.90
C TYR A 175 0.28 -7.35 2.47
N ASN A 176 0.42 -8.56 1.92
CA ASN A 176 1.65 -9.04 1.31
C ASN A 176 1.48 -9.12 -0.21
N SER A 177 2.15 -8.22 -0.91
CA SER A 177 2.08 -8.13 -2.37
C SER A 177 2.78 -9.28 -3.11
N SER A 178 3.65 -10.02 -2.44
CA SER A 178 4.36 -11.16 -3.06
C SER A 178 3.49 -12.40 -3.24
N ASN A 179 2.48 -12.57 -2.39
CA ASN A 179 1.57 -13.72 -2.41
C ASN A 179 0.08 -13.35 -2.49
N ASP A 180 -0.25 -12.05 -2.57
CA ASP A 180 -1.61 -11.50 -2.59
C ASP A 180 -2.43 -11.85 -1.34
N GLN A 181 -1.80 -12.02 -0.18
CA GLN A 181 -2.49 -12.30 1.06
C GLN A 181 -2.69 -11.03 1.89
N GLN A 182 -3.80 -11.00 2.60
CA GLN A 182 -4.14 -9.95 3.57
C GLN A 182 -4.36 -10.59 4.93
N LEU A 183 -3.88 -9.95 6.00
CA LEU A 183 -4.24 -10.36 7.35
C LEU A 183 -5.72 -10.06 7.63
N PRO A 184 -6.42 -10.93 8.34
CA PRO A 184 -7.83 -10.76 8.69
C PRO A 184 -7.98 -9.78 9.85
N ILE A 185 -7.67 -8.50 9.60
CA ILE A 185 -7.81 -7.41 10.54
C ILE A 185 -9.23 -6.86 10.45
N PRO A 186 -10.00 -6.81 11.54
CA PRO A 186 -11.35 -6.25 11.52
C PRO A 186 -11.33 -4.81 11.04
N PHE A 187 -12.30 -4.45 10.21
CA PHE A 187 -12.46 -3.05 9.84
C PHE A 187 -13.07 -2.27 11.01
N GLU A 188 -12.39 -1.22 11.45
CA GLU A 188 -12.88 -0.27 12.43
C GLU A 188 -12.47 1.14 12.01
N SER A 189 -13.38 2.10 12.14
CA SER A 189 -13.04 3.51 11.94
C SER A 189 -12.25 4.01 13.14
N LEU A 190 -11.15 4.69 12.87
CA LEU A 190 -10.23 5.21 13.87
C LEU A 190 -10.24 6.74 13.81
N PRO A 191 -11.18 7.44 14.46
CA PRO A 191 -11.25 8.89 14.41
C PRO A 191 -10.06 9.60 15.08
N ARG A 192 -9.41 8.96 16.04
CA ARG A 192 -8.28 9.51 16.79
C ARG A 192 -7.15 8.51 16.95
N LYS A 193 -5.96 8.99 17.28
CA LYS A 193 -4.75 8.16 17.48
C LYS A 193 -4.90 7.17 18.63
N GLU A 194 -5.54 7.57 19.72
CA GLU A 194 -5.79 6.72 20.89
C GLU A 194 -6.67 5.52 20.54
N ASP A 195 -7.58 5.72 19.57
CA ASP A 195 -8.47 4.65 19.09
C ASP A 195 -7.67 3.56 18.36
N PHE A 196 -6.59 3.93 17.65
CA PHE A 196 -5.66 2.97 17.05
C PHE A 196 -4.96 2.08 18.09
N PHE A 197 -4.46 2.65 19.17
CA PHE A 197 -3.79 1.85 20.21
C PHE A 197 -4.79 0.95 20.95
N SER A 198 -5.96 1.45 21.26
CA SER A 198 -7.05 0.67 21.85
C SER A 198 -7.50 -0.47 20.93
N PHE A 199 -7.66 -0.20 19.64
CA PHE A 199 -7.93 -1.20 18.62
C PHE A 199 -6.83 -2.25 18.55
N SER A 200 -5.57 -1.83 18.52
CA SER A 200 -4.41 -2.74 18.44
C SER A 200 -4.34 -3.68 19.62
N GLN A 201 -4.62 -3.21 20.82
CA GLN A 201 -4.68 -4.06 22.02
C GLN A 201 -5.78 -5.12 21.92
N ARG A 202 -6.99 -4.74 21.45
CA ARG A 202 -8.07 -5.71 21.23
C ARG A 202 -7.72 -6.71 20.14
N TYR A 203 -7.11 -6.25 19.04
CA TYR A 203 -6.68 -7.12 17.95
C TYR A 203 -5.63 -8.14 18.41
N ILE A 204 -4.63 -7.70 19.20
CA ILE A 204 -3.64 -8.60 19.80
C ILE A 204 -4.32 -9.65 20.68
N ALA A 205 -5.26 -9.26 21.52
CA ALA A 205 -5.99 -10.22 22.38
C ALA A 205 -6.77 -11.27 21.55
N ILE A 206 -7.35 -10.87 20.41
CA ILE A 206 -7.99 -11.81 19.47
C ILE A 206 -6.95 -12.75 18.86
N CYS A 207 -5.79 -12.25 18.45
CA CYS A 207 -4.71 -13.06 17.89
C CYS A 207 -4.17 -14.06 18.92
N ASP A 208 -3.91 -13.61 20.13
CA ASP A 208 -3.41 -14.46 21.24
C ASP A 208 -4.41 -15.56 21.63
N SER A 209 -5.70 -15.34 21.42
CA SER A 209 -6.75 -16.34 21.64
C SER A 209 -6.93 -17.35 20.49
N SER A 210 -6.21 -17.18 19.40
CA SER A 210 -6.33 -18.03 18.21
C SER A 210 -5.17 -19.01 18.13
N ASP A 211 -5.44 -20.29 18.23
CA ASP A 211 -4.43 -21.37 18.13
C ASP A 211 -3.69 -21.38 16.76
N ASP A 212 -4.31 -20.83 15.73
CA ASP A 212 -3.81 -20.85 14.35
C ASP A 212 -3.06 -19.56 13.94
N TYR A 213 -2.89 -18.58 14.85
CA TYR A 213 -2.37 -17.26 14.45
C TYR A 213 -0.93 -17.31 13.93
N ASP A 214 -0.07 -18.10 14.53
CA ASP A 214 1.31 -18.28 14.07
C ASP A 214 1.38 -18.93 12.67
N ALA A 215 0.51 -19.90 12.41
CA ALA A 215 0.39 -20.50 11.10
C ALA A 215 -0.11 -19.49 10.06
N LEU A 216 -1.04 -18.62 10.43
CA LEU A 216 -1.53 -17.54 9.59
C LEU A 216 -0.43 -16.54 9.27
N LEU A 217 0.35 -16.10 10.26
CA LEU A 217 1.51 -15.21 10.04
C LEU A 217 2.58 -15.84 9.15
N LYS A 218 2.88 -17.13 9.34
CA LYS A 218 3.82 -17.87 8.50
C LYS A 218 3.35 -17.92 7.05
N ASN A 219 2.08 -18.16 6.81
CA ASN A 219 1.48 -18.13 5.48
C ASN A 219 1.52 -16.71 4.88
N PHE A 220 1.12 -15.71 5.65
CA PHE A 220 1.15 -14.31 5.26
C PHE A 220 2.55 -13.86 4.83
N ARG A 221 3.60 -14.22 5.58
CA ARG A 221 4.99 -13.89 5.27
C ARG A 221 5.61 -14.75 4.16
N SER A 222 4.92 -15.77 3.70
CA SER A 222 5.38 -16.63 2.59
C SER A 222 5.49 -15.82 1.30
N LYS A 223 6.48 -16.13 0.47
CA LYS A 223 6.59 -15.58 -0.89
C LYS A 223 5.79 -16.40 -1.91
N LYS A 224 5.22 -17.52 -1.49
CA LYS A 224 4.54 -18.45 -2.39
C LYS A 224 3.07 -18.04 -2.55
N ARG A 225 2.73 -17.62 -3.75
CA ARG A 225 1.33 -17.42 -4.13
C ARG A 225 0.62 -18.75 -4.23
N VAL A 226 -0.50 -18.90 -3.55
CA VAL A 226 -1.36 -20.09 -3.63
C VAL A 226 -2.44 -19.82 -4.67
N THR A 227 -2.44 -20.62 -5.74
CA THR A 227 -3.53 -20.59 -6.73
C THR A 227 -4.52 -21.68 -6.39
N VAL A 228 -5.72 -21.30 -6.00
CA VAL A 228 -6.81 -22.23 -5.73
C VAL A 228 -7.63 -22.44 -7.00
N LYS A 229 -7.80 -23.70 -7.40
CA LYS A 229 -8.75 -24.07 -8.46
C LYS A 229 -10.10 -24.27 -7.82
N PHE A 230 -11.13 -23.71 -8.40
CA PHE A 230 -12.50 -23.83 -7.92
C PHE A 230 -13.49 -24.12 -9.06
N THR A 231 -14.63 -24.71 -8.70
CA THR A 231 -15.75 -25.00 -9.59
C THR A 231 -17.05 -24.44 -9.00
N ALA A 232 -18.09 -24.33 -9.83
CA ALA A 232 -19.43 -24.01 -9.31
C ALA A 232 -19.89 -25.15 -8.38
N GLY A 233 -20.46 -24.80 -7.24
CA GLY A 233 -20.82 -25.70 -6.17
C GLY A 233 -19.80 -25.84 -5.05
N ASP A 234 -18.56 -25.36 -5.24
CA ASP A 234 -17.56 -25.38 -4.16
C ASP A 234 -17.93 -24.39 -3.06
N ILE A 235 -17.74 -24.80 -1.83
CA ILE A 235 -17.83 -23.93 -0.65
C ILE A 235 -16.44 -23.40 -0.34
N PHE A 236 -16.33 -22.09 -0.15
CA PHE A 236 -15.09 -21.45 0.31
C PHE A 236 -15.29 -20.82 1.67
N ARG A 237 -14.20 -20.72 2.41
CA ARG A 237 -14.14 -20.09 3.72
C ARG A 237 -13.40 -18.75 3.60
N VAL A 238 -14.00 -17.70 4.15
CA VAL A 238 -13.37 -16.38 4.29
C VAL A 238 -13.09 -16.13 5.76
N GLN A 239 -11.85 -15.78 6.08
CA GLN A 239 -11.45 -15.43 7.42
C GLN A 239 -11.71 -13.93 7.63
N LEU A 240 -12.56 -13.59 8.60
CA LEU A 240 -12.93 -12.21 8.94
C LEU A 240 -12.03 -11.63 10.03
N THR A 241 -11.69 -12.46 11.02
CA THR A 241 -10.72 -12.18 12.08
C THR A 241 -9.84 -13.42 12.27
N PRO A 242 -8.77 -13.39 13.07
CA PRO A 242 -7.96 -14.58 13.36
C PRO A 242 -8.76 -15.80 13.82
N SER A 243 -9.90 -15.60 14.48
CA SER A 243 -10.76 -16.68 15.05
C SER A 243 -12.14 -16.79 14.41
N LEU A 244 -12.56 -15.83 13.56
CA LEU A 244 -13.90 -15.78 12.98
C LEU A 244 -13.87 -16.02 11.47
N TYR A 245 -14.73 -16.92 11.02
CA TYR A 245 -14.85 -17.28 9.61
C TYR A 245 -16.28 -17.12 9.13
N THR A 246 -16.42 -16.82 7.84
CA THR A 246 -17.68 -16.95 7.11
C THR A 246 -17.49 -17.87 5.92
N TYR A 247 -18.59 -18.35 5.36
CA TYR A 247 -18.57 -19.28 4.24
C TYR A 247 -19.36 -18.71 3.08
N GLY A 248 -18.92 -18.99 1.88
CA GLY A 248 -19.61 -18.63 0.65
C GLY A 248 -19.67 -19.80 -0.31
N LEU A 249 -20.65 -19.79 -1.19
CA LEU A 249 -20.85 -20.78 -2.24
C LEU A 249 -20.47 -20.17 -3.59
N ILE A 250 -19.67 -20.89 -4.38
CA ILE A 250 -19.35 -20.49 -5.74
C ILE A 250 -20.48 -20.93 -6.67
N ILE A 251 -21.29 -19.97 -7.12
CA ILE A 251 -22.45 -20.26 -7.98
C ILE A 251 -21.99 -20.53 -9.42
N CYS A 252 -21.08 -19.72 -9.95
CA CYS A 252 -20.59 -19.89 -11.31
C CYS A 252 -19.21 -19.26 -11.54
N LYS A 253 -18.55 -19.64 -12.62
CA LYS A 253 -17.35 -18.98 -13.13
C LYS A 253 -17.73 -17.83 -14.05
N VAL A 254 -17.26 -16.62 -13.80
CA VAL A 254 -17.54 -15.41 -14.60
C VAL A 254 -17.31 -15.63 -16.11
N ARG A 255 -16.21 -16.32 -16.47
CA ARG A 255 -15.93 -16.65 -17.88
C ARG A 255 -17.00 -17.51 -18.58
N ARG A 256 -17.84 -18.24 -17.83
CA ARG A 256 -18.98 -18.97 -18.39
C ARG A 256 -20.18 -18.04 -18.60
N LEU A 257 -20.38 -17.05 -17.73
CA LEU A 257 -21.41 -16.03 -17.91
C LEU A 257 -21.14 -15.14 -19.12
N GLU A 258 -19.87 -14.80 -19.41
CA GLU A 258 -19.50 -14.05 -20.61
C GLU A 258 -19.92 -14.75 -21.92
N LYS A 259 -19.93 -16.08 -21.91
CA LYS A 259 -20.32 -16.93 -23.05
C LYS A 259 -21.80 -17.27 -23.07
N TRP A 260 -22.56 -16.81 -22.10
CA TRP A 260 -23.99 -17.10 -22.02
C TRP A 260 -24.75 -16.12 -22.93
N GLU A 261 -25.05 -16.58 -24.15
CA GLU A 261 -25.69 -15.79 -25.20
C GLU A 261 -27.08 -15.29 -24.82
N GLU A 262 -27.80 -16.07 -24.02
CA GLU A 262 -29.17 -15.75 -23.54
C GLU A 262 -29.19 -14.62 -22.51
N LEU A 263 -28.03 -14.22 -21.93
CA LEU A 263 -27.99 -13.16 -20.94
C LEU A 263 -27.97 -11.79 -21.64
N PRO A 264 -29.05 -10.97 -21.54
CA PRO A 264 -29.12 -9.66 -22.19
C PRO A 264 -27.91 -8.78 -21.83
N GLN A 265 -27.47 -7.96 -22.77
CA GLN A 265 -26.35 -7.05 -22.57
C GLN A 265 -26.58 -6.05 -21.40
N SER A 266 -27.86 -5.68 -21.19
CA SER A 266 -28.29 -4.79 -20.12
C SER A 266 -28.46 -5.49 -18.76
N HIS A 267 -28.26 -6.81 -18.68
CA HIS A 267 -28.50 -7.55 -17.45
C HIS A 267 -27.50 -7.13 -16.34
N PRO A 268 -27.95 -6.86 -15.09
CA PRO A 268 -27.07 -6.40 -14.02
C PRO A 268 -25.86 -7.31 -13.75
N LEU A 269 -26.00 -8.62 -13.96
CA LEU A 269 -24.89 -9.56 -13.85
C LEU A 269 -23.75 -9.28 -14.81
N ARG A 270 -23.99 -8.65 -15.99
CA ARG A 270 -22.91 -8.29 -16.91
C ARG A 270 -22.05 -7.16 -16.39
N SER A 271 -22.61 -6.24 -15.61
CA SER A 271 -21.82 -5.20 -14.92
C SER A 271 -20.96 -5.74 -13.78
N LEU A 272 -21.33 -6.91 -13.24
CA LEU A 272 -20.59 -7.61 -12.19
C LEU A 272 -19.54 -8.59 -12.74
N MET A 273 -19.49 -8.81 -14.06
CA MET A 273 -18.61 -9.80 -14.71
C MET A 273 -17.12 -9.52 -14.58
N THR A 274 -16.72 -8.35 -14.12
CA THR A 274 -15.33 -8.03 -13.82
C THR A 274 -14.90 -8.49 -12.41
N GLN A 275 -15.81 -9.11 -11.64
CA GLN A 275 -15.58 -9.48 -10.25
C GLN A 275 -16.15 -10.88 -9.99
N PRO A 276 -15.51 -11.71 -9.14
CA PRO A 276 -16.13 -12.94 -8.70
C PRO A 276 -17.44 -12.60 -7.98
N ILE A 277 -18.55 -13.20 -8.44
CA ILE A 277 -19.84 -13.07 -7.77
C ILE A 277 -19.79 -14.02 -6.57
N ILE A 278 -19.69 -13.43 -5.40
CA ILE A 278 -19.69 -14.12 -4.10
C ILE A 278 -21.01 -13.76 -3.42
N PHE A 279 -21.81 -14.75 -3.08
CA PHE A 279 -23.01 -14.61 -2.27
C PHE A 279 -22.86 -15.38 -0.97
#